data_5788f44ed855e326ef577b6ead685fd7
#
_entry.id   5788f44ed855e326ef577b6ead685fd7
#
_cell.length_a   1.000
_cell.length_b   1.000
_cell.length_c   1.000
_cell.angle_alpha   90.00
_cell.angle_beta   90.00
_cell.angle_gamma   90.00
#
_symmetry.space_group_name_H-M   'P 1'
#
loop_
_entity.id
_entity.type
_entity.pdbx_description
1 polymer ?
#
loop_
_entity_poly.entity_id
_entity_poly.type
_entity_poly.pdbx_seq_one_letter_code
_entity_poly.pdbx_strand_id
1 'polypeptide(L)'
;TSLAADKELVEDFASFLVQHHLVRPSQDGVDKLAAQASAPGWRHWRWWLHHYLFVRVPLVRPDRWLAKLLPLVRPLCSAPGLVIIGLASLLGIVLVARQWDTFTHGVMDILTPSGIFGFLLALVISKTFHELGHAFVSTHHGVRVAHMGVAFVVLWPMLYTDTSESWRLRSPRHRLAISSAGISVEMALAGLSTLAWALLSDGPLRQAMLYLATTGWVLSLALNASPFMRFDGYFIASDLLDFPNLHERSGAIARAWLRRKLLGWKEPDPEPVT
;
A
#
# COMPACT_ATOMS: atom_id res chain seq x y z
N THR A 1 -41.05 -21.14 18.02
CA THR A 1 -40.55 -21.96 16.91
C THR A 1 -39.08 -22.23 17.16
N SER A 2 -38.77 -23.42 17.76
CA SER A 2 -37.39 -23.87 17.90
C SER A 2 -36.87 -24.17 16.50
N LEU A 3 -35.85 -23.41 16.07
CA LEU A 3 -35.02 -23.78 14.93
C LEU A 3 -34.28 -25.08 15.34
N ALA A 4 -34.84 -26.24 14.99
CA ALA A 4 -34.07 -27.46 14.98
C ALA A 4 -32.96 -27.23 13.93
N ALA A 5 -31.71 -27.06 14.39
CA ALA A 5 -30.58 -26.95 13.50
C ALA A 5 -30.54 -28.23 12.67
N ASP A 6 -30.57 -28.09 11.37
CA ASP A 6 -30.44 -29.20 10.43
C ASP A 6 -29.11 -29.90 10.71
N LYS A 7 -29.12 -31.19 10.89
CA LYS A 7 -27.94 -31.97 11.27
C LYS A 7 -26.83 -31.80 10.24
N GLU A 8 -27.20 -31.70 8.97
CA GLU A 8 -26.31 -31.47 7.85
C GLU A 8 -25.64 -30.11 7.96
N LEU A 9 -26.37 -29.02 8.31
CA LEU A 9 -25.83 -27.70 8.53
C LEU A 9 -24.84 -27.64 9.71
N VAL A 10 -25.11 -28.41 10.78
CA VAL A 10 -24.18 -28.49 11.94
C VAL A 10 -22.91 -29.25 11.59
N GLU A 11 -23.00 -30.31 10.79
CA GLU A 11 -21.85 -31.07 10.31
C GLU A 11 -21.01 -30.27 9.35
N ASP A 12 -21.62 -29.53 8.43
CA ASP A 12 -20.93 -28.59 7.49
C ASP A 12 -20.23 -27.48 8.26
N PHE A 13 -20.90 -26.88 9.24
CA PHE A 13 -20.30 -25.85 10.07
C PHE A 13 -19.13 -26.39 10.92
N ALA A 14 -19.28 -27.60 11.49
CA ALA A 14 -18.18 -28.22 12.21
C ALA A 14 -16.99 -28.55 11.31
N SER A 15 -17.23 -29.03 10.09
CA SER A 15 -16.20 -29.28 9.09
C SER A 15 -15.49 -27.99 8.65
N PHE A 16 -16.25 -26.92 8.45
CA PHE A 16 -15.72 -25.60 8.17
C PHE A 16 -14.79 -25.10 9.30
N LEU A 17 -15.23 -25.22 10.56
CA LEU A 17 -14.42 -24.80 11.71
C LEU A 17 -13.09 -25.58 11.81
N VAL A 18 -13.12 -26.88 11.53
CA VAL A 18 -11.93 -27.76 11.53
C VAL A 18 -11.02 -27.40 10.36
N GLN A 19 -11.58 -27.22 9.14
CA GLN A 19 -10.83 -26.91 7.94
C GLN A 19 -10.12 -25.56 8.02
N HIS A 20 -10.72 -24.58 8.68
CA HIS A 20 -10.17 -23.25 8.86
C HIS A 20 -9.39 -23.07 10.18
N HIS A 21 -9.10 -24.16 10.89
CA HIS A 21 -8.33 -24.15 12.15
C HIS A 21 -8.92 -23.23 13.24
N LEU A 22 -10.24 -23.07 13.27
CA LEU A 22 -10.94 -22.22 14.23
C LEU A 22 -11.28 -22.95 15.53
N VAL A 23 -11.04 -24.27 15.60
CA VAL A 23 -11.20 -25.08 16.80
C VAL A 23 -9.83 -25.51 17.32
N ARG A 24 -9.69 -25.69 18.63
CA ARG A 24 -8.45 -26.28 19.17
C ARG A 24 -8.27 -27.67 18.58
N PRO A 25 -7.17 -27.93 17.87
CA PRO A 25 -6.96 -29.23 17.25
C PRO A 25 -6.80 -30.32 18.32
N SER A 26 -7.35 -31.51 18.05
CA SER A 26 -6.99 -32.72 18.78
C SER A 26 -5.51 -33.06 18.60
N GLN A 27 -4.96 -33.98 19.38
CA GLN A 27 -3.54 -34.37 19.22
C GLN A 27 -3.21 -34.81 17.79
N ASP A 28 -4.09 -35.59 17.15
CA ASP A 28 -3.95 -35.97 15.73
C ASP A 28 -3.99 -34.75 14.77
N GLY A 29 -4.72 -33.71 15.17
CA GLY A 29 -4.76 -32.45 14.43
C GLY A 29 -3.47 -31.65 14.58
N VAL A 30 -2.82 -31.69 15.74
CA VAL A 30 -1.50 -31.09 15.97
C VAL A 30 -0.44 -31.76 15.09
N ASP A 31 -0.46 -33.08 14.98
CA ASP A 31 0.49 -33.84 14.15
C ASP A 31 0.29 -33.52 12.64
N LYS A 32 -0.96 -33.37 12.19
CA LYS A 32 -1.28 -32.95 10.83
C LYS A 32 -0.81 -31.50 10.56
N LEU A 33 -0.98 -30.60 11.52
CA LEU A 33 -0.48 -29.23 11.43
C LEU A 33 1.05 -29.18 11.43
N ALA A 34 1.71 -30.01 12.24
CA ALA A 34 3.15 -30.15 12.25
C ALA A 34 3.68 -30.71 10.90
N ALA A 35 2.99 -31.68 10.32
CA ALA A 35 3.29 -32.23 9.01
C ALA A 35 3.09 -31.20 7.89
N GLN A 36 2.07 -30.34 7.97
CA GLN A 36 1.88 -29.21 7.04
C GLN A 36 2.93 -28.12 7.23
N ALA A 37 3.35 -27.84 8.46
CA ALA A 37 4.44 -26.90 8.75
C ALA A 37 5.81 -27.40 8.25
N SER A 38 5.98 -28.70 8.06
CA SER A 38 7.15 -29.32 7.45
C SER A 38 7.09 -29.37 5.91
N ALA A 39 6.09 -28.72 5.28
CA ALA A 39 6.03 -28.58 3.83
C ALA A 39 7.32 -27.95 3.27
N PRO A 40 7.77 -28.30 2.05
CA PRO A 40 9.06 -27.90 1.52
C PRO A 40 9.21 -26.39 1.55
N GLY A 41 10.15 -25.91 2.40
CA GLY A 41 10.42 -24.51 2.58
C GLY A 41 11.07 -23.88 1.33
N TRP A 42 11.38 -22.60 1.42
CA TRP A 42 11.98 -21.77 0.35
C TRP A 42 13.20 -22.39 -0.37
N ARG A 43 13.83 -23.42 0.21
CA ARG A 43 14.94 -24.17 -0.42
C ARG A 43 14.51 -25.13 -1.51
N HIS A 44 13.23 -25.43 -1.63
CA HIS A 44 12.72 -26.35 -2.66
C HIS A 44 12.26 -25.56 -3.88
N TRP A 45 12.72 -25.97 -5.12
CA TRP A 45 12.35 -25.31 -6.36
C TRP A 45 10.84 -25.27 -6.62
N ARG A 46 10.09 -26.28 -6.14
CA ARG A 46 8.61 -26.33 -6.18
C ARG A 46 7.97 -25.22 -5.36
N TRP A 47 8.58 -24.81 -4.23
CA TRP A 47 8.11 -23.68 -3.45
C TRP A 47 8.17 -22.39 -4.28
N TRP A 48 9.24 -22.19 -5.03
CA TRP A 48 9.39 -21.03 -5.92
C TRP A 48 8.39 -21.06 -7.08
N LEU A 49 8.04 -22.22 -7.65
CA LEU A 49 7.00 -22.33 -8.67
C LEU A 49 5.61 -21.95 -8.14
N HIS A 50 5.31 -22.25 -6.89
CA HIS A 50 4.03 -21.87 -6.29
C HIS A 50 4.02 -20.44 -5.75
N HIS A 51 5.17 -19.87 -5.41
CA HIS A 51 5.31 -18.56 -4.80
C HIS A 51 5.94 -17.49 -5.72
N TYR A 52 6.29 -17.84 -6.97
CA TYR A 52 6.95 -16.90 -7.89
C TYR A 52 6.12 -15.63 -8.15
N LEU A 53 4.80 -15.71 -8.00
CA LEU A 53 3.90 -14.57 -8.18
C LEU A 53 3.92 -13.60 -7.01
N PHE A 54 4.14 -14.11 -5.79
CA PHE A 54 4.07 -13.27 -4.61
C PHE A 54 4.85 -13.86 -3.42
N VAL A 55 5.97 -13.23 -3.07
CA VAL A 55 6.79 -13.58 -1.90
C VAL A 55 7.00 -12.34 -1.05
N ARG A 56 6.74 -12.44 0.27
CA ARG A 56 7.05 -11.40 1.25
C ARG A 56 8.24 -11.81 2.08
N VAL A 57 9.24 -10.94 2.13
CA VAL A 57 10.43 -11.10 2.98
C VAL A 57 10.36 -10.04 4.08
N PRO A 58 9.96 -10.41 5.32
CA PRO A 58 9.95 -9.47 6.43
C PRO A 58 11.39 -9.16 6.84
N LEU A 59 11.78 -7.89 6.78
CA LEU A 59 13.13 -7.44 7.12
C LEU A 59 13.20 -6.89 8.55
N VAL A 60 12.18 -6.12 8.95
CA VAL A 60 12.18 -5.36 10.20
C VAL A 60 10.86 -5.53 10.95
N ARG A 61 10.94 -5.57 12.28
CA ARG A 61 9.79 -5.46 13.20
C ARG A 61 9.79 -4.07 13.85
N PRO A 62 9.05 -3.11 13.31
CA PRO A 62 9.26 -1.70 13.62
C PRO A 62 8.52 -1.21 14.89
N ASP A 63 7.59 -1.97 15.44
CA ASP A 63 6.70 -1.56 16.54
C ASP A 63 7.37 -0.71 17.64
N ARG A 64 8.51 -1.20 18.16
CA ARG A 64 9.17 -0.58 19.31
C ARG A 64 9.80 0.77 18.99
N TRP A 65 10.42 0.91 17.84
CA TRP A 65 11.08 2.15 17.45
C TRP A 65 10.09 3.14 16.85
N LEU A 66 9.04 2.69 16.16
CA LEU A 66 7.94 3.56 15.73
C LEU A 66 7.28 4.27 16.92
N ALA A 67 6.95 3.52 17.98
CA ALA A 67 6.37 4.11 19.18
C ALA A 67 7.29 5.16 19.83
N LYS A 68 8.61 4.96 19.81
CA LYS A 68 9.60 5.91 20.33
C LYS A 68 9.75 7.16 19.47
N LEU A 69 9.69 7.02 18.14
CA LEU A 69 9.85 8.13 17.20
C LEU A 69 8.54 8.88 16.91
N LEU A 70 7.40 8.28 17.21
CA LEU A 70 6.09 8.88 16.97
C LEU A 70 5.94 10.31 17.55
N PRO A 71 6.41 10.63 18.78
CA PRO A 71 6.32 11.99 19.32
C PRO A 71 7.08 13.02 18.48
N LEU A 72 8.18 12.61 17.82
CA LEU A 72 8.99 13.47 16.97
C LEU A 72 8.31 13.73 15.61
N VAL A 73 7.61 12.74 15.08
CA VAL A 73 6.93 12.84 13.78
C VAL A 73 5.56 13.51 13.89
N ARG A 74 4.90 13.37 15.04
CA ARG A 74 3.56 13.90 15.29
C ARG A 74 3.38 15.39 14.95
N PRO A 75 4.32 16.32 15.23
CA PRO A 75 4.19 17.72 14.86
C PRO A 75 4.07 17.93 13.33
N LEU A 76 4.74 17.12 12.53
CA LEU A 76 4.68 17.18 11.06
C LEU A 76 3.28 16.81 10.52
N CYS A 77 2.60 15.90 11.21
CA CYS A 77 1.24 15.46 10.88
C CYS A 77 0.16 16.35 11.52
N SER A 78 0.53 17.36 12.28
CA SER A 78 -0.40 18.33 12.85
C SER A 78 -0.91 19.34 11.80
N ALA A 79 -2.07 19.96 12.03
CA ALA A 79 -2.60 20.95 11.11
C ALA A 79 -1.60 22.09 10.79
N PRO A 80 -0.90 22.70 11.77
CA PRO A 80 0.13 23.70 11.46
C PRO A 80 1.31 23.10 10.68
N GLY A 81 1.75 21.87 11.00
CA GLY A 81 2.82 21.21 10.26
C GLY A 81 2.45 20.99 8.78
N LEU A 82 1.26 20.48 8.52
CA LEU A 82 0.74 20.30 7.16
C LEU A 82 0.60 21.61 6.40
N VAL A 83 0.16 22.68 7.07
CA VAL A 83 0.07 24.02 6.47
C VAL A 83 1.47 24.52 6.08
N ILE A 84 2.46 24.39 6.97
CA ILE A 84 3.84 24.81 6.69
C ILE A 84 4.40 24.02 5.50
N ILE A 85 4.23 22.69 5.48
CA ILE A 85 4.68 21.85 4.37
C ILE A 85 3.95 22.24 3.07
N GLY A 86 2.64 22.47 3.12
CA GLY A 86 1.86 22.90 1.97
C GLY A 86 2.31 24.26 1.41
N LEU A 87 2.54 25.26 2.27
CA LEU A 87 3.05 26.57 1.86
C LEU A 87 4.47 26.48 1.29
N ALA A 88 5.34 25.69 1.91
CA ALA A 88 6.70 25.45 1.40
C ALA A 88 6.66 24.76 0.02
N SER A 89 5.79 23.76 -0.15
CA SER A 89 5.59 23.08 -1.44
C SER A 89 5.06 24.03 -2.51
N LEU A 90 4.08 24.87 -2.17
CA LEU A 90 3.53 25.87 -3.09
C LEU A 90 4.59 26.89 -3.50
N LEU A 91 5.39 27.38 -2.56
CA LEU A 91 6.51 28.26 -2.85
C LEU A 91 7.51 27.58 -3.80
N GLY A 92 7.84 26.31 -3.54
CA GLY A 92 8.71 25.53 -4.44
C GLY A 92 8.18 25.46 -5.86
N ILE A 93 6.90 25.16 -6.04
CA ILE A 93 6.24 25.12 -7.37
C ILE A 93 6.32 26.48 -8.06
N VAL A 94 6.05 27.57 -7.34
CA VAL A 94 6.14 28.93 -7.91
C VAL A 94 7.56 29.26 -8.34
N LEU A 95 8.57 28.88 -7.56
CA LEU A 95 9.98 29.12 -7.90
C LEU A 95 10.43 28.26 -9.09
N VAL A 96 10.00 27.02 -9.17
CA VAL A 96 10.26 26.13 -10.33
C VAL A 96 9.60 26.68 -11.58
N ALA A 97 8.37 27.18 -11.50
CA ALA A 97 7.70 27.80 -12.64
C ALA A 97 8.48 28.96 -13.23
N ARG A 98 9.26 29.69 -12.41
CA ARG A 98 10.17 30.76 -12.86
C ARG A 98 11.48 30.25 -13.48
N GLN A 99 11.83 29.01 -13.20
CA GLN A 99 13.06 28.34 -13.68
C GLN A 99 12.70 27.14 -14.57
N TRP A 100 11.56 27.18 -15.26
CA TRP A 100 10.96 26.04 -15.95
C TRP A 100 11.91 25.38 -16.95
N ASP A 101 12.64 26.19 -17.75
CA ASP A 101 13.58 25.65 -18.73
C ASP A 101 14.72 24.87 -18.07
N THR A 102 15.27 25.38 -16.97
CA THR A 102 16.33 24.70 -16.20
C THR A 102 15.80 23.41 -15.58
N PHE A 103 14.57 23.44 -15.06
CA PHE A 103 13.93 22.27 -14.48
C PHE A 103 13.72 21.16 -15.52
N THR A 104 13.17 21.51 -16.67
CA THR A 104 12.89 20.54 -17.75
C THR A 104 14.17 19.95 -18.34
N HIS A 105 15.22 20.75 -18.51
CA HIS A 105 16.54 20.25 -18.92
C HIS A 105 17.07 19.24 -17.89
N GLY A 106 17.00 19.54 -16.60
CA GLY A 106 17.42 18.62 -15.54
C GLY A 106 16.61 17.32 -15.53
N VAL A 107 15.32 17.36 -15.88
CA VAL A 107 14.48 16.16 -16.02
C VAL A 107 14.95 15.30 -17.20
N MET A 108 15.38 15.88 -18.31
CA MET A 108 15.92 15.14 -19.44
C MET A 108 17.22 14.40 -19.09
N ASP A 109 18.01 14.93 -18.15
CA ASP A 109 19.24 14.28 -17.67
C ASP A 109 18.96 12.95 -16.94
N ILE A 110 17.71 12.71 -16.49
CA ILE A 110 17.30 11.40 -15.92
C ILE A 110 17.54 10.26 -16.90
N LEU A 111 17.46 10.52 -18.20
CA LEU A 111 17.64 9.49 -19.24
C LEU A 111 19.11 9.11 -19.46
N THR A 112 20.06 9.80 -18.85
CA THR A 112 21.47 9.41 -18.87
C THR A 112 21.71 8.21 -17.93
N PRO A 113 22.75 7.37 -18.13
CA PRO A 113 23.04 6.25 -17.25
C PRO A 113 23.20 6.64 -15.79
N SER A 114 23.89 7.76 -15.51
CA SER A 114 24.03 8.31 -14.15
C SER A 114 22.71 8.85 -13.60
N GLY A 115 21.90 9.47 -14.45
CA GLY A 115 20.57 9.97 -14.12
C GLY A 115 19.59 8.83 -13.75
N ILE A 116 19.58 7.76 -14.52
CA ILE A 116 18.77 6.56 -14.22
C ILE A 116 19.13 5.98 -12.85
N PHE A 117 20.44 5.86 -12.56
CA PHE A 117 20.88 5.36 -11.25
C PHE A 117 20.44 6.29 -10.11
N GLY A 118 20.62 7.59 -10.25
CA GLY A 118 20.18 8.59 -9.27
C GLY A 118 18.66 8.58 -9.07
N PHE A 119 17.90 8.46 -10.15
CA PHE A 119 16.43 8.35 -10.09
C PHE A 119 15.96 7.07 -9.41
N LEU A 120 16.58 5.92 -9.69
CA LEU A 120 16.26 4.66 -8.99
C LEU A 120 16.57 4.75 -7.49
N LEU A 121 17.66 5.41 -7.11
CA LEU A 121 17.98 5.65 -5.71
C LEU A 121 16.92 6.56 -5.05
N ALA A 122 16.54 7.64 -5.71
CA ALA A 122 15.45 8.52 -5.25
C ALA A 122 14.12 7.78 -5.12
N LEU A 123 13.82 6.87 -6.04
CA LEU A 123 12.65 6.00 -5.98
C LEU A 123 12.65 5.13 -4.72
N VAL A 124 13.77 4.47 -4.42
CA VAL A 124 13.89 3.63 -3.20
C VAL A 124 13.72 4.48 -1.94
N ILE A 125 14.34 5.66 -1.90
CA ILE A 125 14.21 6.61 -0.78
C ILE A 125 12.74 7.04 -0.63
N SER A 126 12.10 7.49 -1.71
CA SER A 126 10.70 7.94 -1.72
C SER A 126 9.77 6.82 -1.23
N LYS A 127 9.94 5.59 -1.74
CA LYS A 127 9.15 4.43 -1.32
C LYS A 127 9.41 4.01 0.13
N THR A 128 10.62 4.19 0.63
CA THR A 128 10.91 3.96 2.05
C THR A 128 10.15 4.93 2.94
N PHE A 129 10.12 6.22 2.60
CA PHE A 129 9.33 7.22 3.33
C PHE A 129 7.83 6.98 3.22
N HIS A 130 7.35 6.53 2.06
CA HIS A 130 5.97 6.10 1.84
C HIS A 130 5.54 5.02 2.84
N GLU A 131 6.31 3.92 2.92
CA GLU A 131 6.04 2.82 3.85
C GLU A 131 6.13 3.27 5.31
N LEU A 132 7.07 4.15 5.63
CA LEU A 132 7.16 4.77 6.96
C LEU A 132 5.93 5.63 7.27
N GLY A 133 5.36 6.32 6.29
CA GLY A 133 4.11 7.05 6.43
C GLY A 133 2.97 6.15 6.91
N HIS A 134 2.73 5.03 6.23
CA HIS A 134 1.75 4.04 6.65
C HIS A 134 2.03 3.52 8.06
N ALA A 135 3.30 3.21 8.36
CA ALA A 135 3.71 2.70 9.65
C ALA A 135 3.45 3.69 10.80
N PHE A 136 3.84 4.96 10.65
CA PHE A 136 3.63 5.98 11.67
C PHE A 136 2.15 6.31 11.90
N VAL A 137 1.37 6.44 10.83
CA VAL A 137 -0.07 6.72 10.95
C VAL A 137 -0.81 5.53 11.55
N SER A 138 -0.45 4.29 11.19
CA SER A 138 -0.98 3.08 11.82
C SER A 138 -0.69 3.06 13.33
N THR A 139 0.57 3.29 13.71
CA THR A 139 0.98 3.35 15.13
C THR A 139 0.26 4.49 15.88
N HIS A 140 0.04 5.64 15.25
CA HIS A 140 -0.69 6.76 15.82
C HIS A 140 -2.14 6.39 16.16
N HIS A 141 -2.79 5.56 15.34
CA HIS A 141 -4.14 5.06 15.57
C HIS A 141 -4.20 3.77 16.39
N GLY A 142 -3.08 3.35 17.00
CA GLY A 142 -3.02 2.16 17.84
C GLY A 142 -3.06 0.83 17.07
N VAL A 143 -2.82 0.88 15.76
CA VAL A 143 -2.70 -0.32 14.90
C VAL A 143 -1.27 -0.81 14.96
N ARG A 144 -1.12 -2.10 15.24
CA ARG A 144 0.20 -2.74 15.28
C ARG A 144 0.75 -2.93 13.87
N VAL A 145 2.02 -2.55 13.68
CA VAL A 145 2.78 -2.84 12.46
C VAL A 145 3.68 -4.04 12.72
N ALA A 146 3.21 -5.22 12.32
CA ALA A 146 3.90 -6.46 12.62
C ALA A 146 5.27 -6.56 11.93
N HIS A 147 5.31 -6.23 10.65
CA HIS A 147 6.51 -6.34 9.81
C HIS A 147 6.56 -5.25 8.74
N MET A 148 7.77 -4.84 8.39
CA MET A 148 8.10 -4.11 7.18
C MET A 148 9.16 -4.88 6.41
N GLY A 149 9.17 -4.80 5.09
CA GLY A 149 10.14 -5.54 4.29
C GLY A 149 9.99 -5.35 2.80
N VAL A 150 10.43 -6.36 2.04
CA VAL A 150 10.32 -6.40 0.58
C VAL A 150 9.37 -7.50 0.17
N ALA A 151 8.42 -7.17 -0.66
CA ALA A 151 7.56 -8.11 -1.37
C ALA A 151 8.01 -8.21 -2.82
N PHE A 152 8.07 -9.43 -3.34
CA PHE A 152 8.31 -9.66 -4.76
C PHE A 152 6.96 -9.98 -5.40
N VAL A 153 6.56 -9.15 -6.35
CA VAL A 153 5.35 -9.34 -7.15
C VAL A 153 5.80 -9.63 -8.58
N VAL A 154 5.65 -10.88 -9.03
CA VAL A 154 6.16 -11.34 -10.34
C VAL A 154 7.66 -10.97 -10.49
N LEU A 155 8.47 -11.27 -9.48
CA LEU A 155 9.90 -10.95 -9.36
C LEU A 155 10.24 -9.45 -9.24
N TRP A 156 9.26 -8.54 -9.30
CA TRP A 156 9.50 -7.13 -9.10
C TRP A 156 9.53 -6.78 -7.60
N PRO A 157 10.64 -6.24 -7.08
CA PRO A 157 10.76 -5.89 -5.67
C PRO A 157 9.94 -4.65 -5.34
N MET A 158 9.11 -4.74 -4.32
CA MET A 158 8.33 -3.64 -3.76
C MET A 158 8.52 -3.59 -2.24
N LEU A 159 8.65 -2.41 -1.68
CA LEU A 159 8.59 -2.27 -0.22
C LEU A 159 7.15 -2.49 0.24
N TYR A 160 6.99 -2.98 1.45
CA TYR A 160 5.67 -3.13 2.05
C TYR A 160 5.70 -2.92 3.56
N THR A 161 4.59 -2.43 4.07
CA THR A 161 4.28 -2.31 5.50
C THR A 161 3.05 -3.14 5.81
N ASP A 162 3.13 -4.00 6.80
CA ASP A 162 1.98 -4.80 7.22
C ASP A 162 1.05 -3.98 8.11
N THR A 163 0.06 -3.39 7.49
CA THR A 163 -1.04 -2.66 8.13
C THR A 163 -2.33 -3.47 8.17
N SER A 164 -2.24 -4.80 8.03
CA SER A 164 -3.40 -5.69 7.92
C SER A 164 -4.39 -5.54 9.08
N GLU A 165 -3.93 -5.18 10.27
CA GLU A 165 -4.83 -4.96 11.43
C GLU A 165 -5.68 -3.68 11.33
N SER A 166 -5.49 -2.83 10.32
CA SER A 166 -6.26 -1.59 10.13
C SER A 166 -7.77 -1.84 9.90
N TRP A 167 -8.15 -3.01 9.39
CA TRP A 167 -9.56 -3.40 9.23
C TRP A 167 -10.34 -3.43 10.57
N ARG A 168 -9.64 -3.58 11.72
CA ARG A 168 -10.25 -3.58 13.06
C ARG A 168 -10.73 -2.20 13.50
N LEU A 169 -10.27 -1.14 12.83
CA LEU A 169 -10.67 0.22 13.12
C LEU A 169 -12.13 0.45 12.70
N ARG A 170 -12.97 0.83 13.67
CA ARG A 170 -14.39 1.11 13.43
C ARG A 170 -14.61 2.38 12.61
N SER A 171 -13.68 3.34 12.69
CA SER A 171 -13.81 4.64 12.03
C SER A 171 -13.27 4.56 10.60
N PRO A 172 -14.10 4.80 9.56
CA PRO A 172 -13.63 4.92 8.18
C PRO A 172 -12.57 6.01 8.00
N ARG A 173 -12.68 7.09 8.77
CA ARG A 173 -11.71 8.20 8.73
C ARG A 173 -10.31 7.77 9.17
N HIS A 174 -10.19 6.90 10.16
CA HIS A 174 -8.88 6.37 10.58
C HIS A 174 -8.30 5.41 9.54
N ARG A 175 -9.14 4.57 8.91
CA ARG A 175 -8.70 3.71 7.79
C ARG A 175 -8.21 4.58 6.63
N LEU A 176 -9.01 5.59 6.25
CA LEU A 176 -8.65 6.54 5.20
C LEU A 176 -7.34 7.27 5.50
N ALA A 177 -7.11 7.68 6.76
CA ALA A 177 -5.85 8.31 7.16
C ALA A 177 -4.66 7.37 6.98
N ILE A 178 -4.81 6.07 7.30
CA ILE A 178 -3.76 5.07 7.08
C ILE A 178 -3.55 4.83 5.59
N SER A 179 -4.62 4.62 4.82
CA SER A 179 -4.52 4.35 3.36
C SER A 179 -3.91 5.52 2.58
N SER A 180 -4.16 6.78 3.01
CA SER A 180 -3.62 7.97 2.35
C SER A 180 -2.23 8.38 2.83
N ALA A 181 -1.72 7.78 3.91
CA ALA A 181 -0.49 8.21 4.57
C ALA A 181 0.73 8.14 3.65
N GLY A 182 0.87 7.05 2.88
CA GLY A 182 1.98 6.88 1.95
C GLY A 182 2.03 7.99 0.91
N ILE A 183 0.92 8.22 0.20
CA ILE A 183 0.82 9.28 -0.81
C ILE A 183 1.06 10.65 -0.18
N SER A 184 0.50 10.92 1.01
CA SER A 184 0.67 12.20 1.69
C SER A 184 2.14 12.50 2.01
N VAL A 185 2.88 11.50 2.47
CA VAL A 185 4.32 11.64 2.75
C VAL A 185 5.12 11.82 1.47
N GLU A 186 4.81 11.07 0.39
CA GLU A 186 5.46 11.26 -0.90
C GLU A 186 5.20 12.65 -1.49
N MET A 187 3.98 13.18 -1.37
CA MET A 187 3.65 14.55 -1.81
C MET A 187 4.39 15.61 -0.98
N ALA A 188 4.48 15.42 0.33
CA ALA A 188 5.27 16.30 1.19
C ALA A 188 6.76 16.28 0.82
N LEU A 189 7.31 15.08 0.61
CA LEU A 189 8.71 14.91 0.19
C LEU A 189 8.95 15.56 -1.19
N ALA A 190 8.07 15.34 -2.15
CA ALA A 190 8.15 15.94 -3.47
C ALA A 190 8.10 17.47 -3.41
N GLY A 191 7.17 18.04 -2.66
CA GLY A 191 7.03 19.48 -2.51
C GLY A 191 8.24 20.13 -1.84
N LEU A 192 8.73 19.56 -0.75
CA LEU A 192 9.94 20.05 -0.07
C LEU A 192 11.18 19.89 -0.93
N SER A 193 11.31 18.79 -1.68
CA SER A 193 12.41 18.59 -2.63
C SER A 193 12.34 19.57 -3.79
N THR A 194 11.13 19.92 -4.26
CA THR A 194 10.91 20.97 -5.27
C THR A 194 11.39 22.32 -4.78
N LEU A 195 11.07 22.68 -3.53
CA LEU A 195 11.56 23.92 -2.92
C LEU A 195 13.08 23.90 -2.75
N ALA A 196 13.63 22.79 -2.24
CA ALA A 196 15.07 22.65 -2.06
C ALA A 196 15.82 22.78 -3.40
N TRP A 197 15.31 22.13 -4.46
CA TRP A 197 15.86 22.25 -5.82
C TRP A 197 15.90 23.69 -6.30
N ALA A 198 14.83 24.45 -6.08
CA ALA A 198 14.73 25.83 -6.54
C ALA A 198 15.68 26.79 -5.80
N LEU A 199 16.09 26.46 -4.57
CA LEU A 199 16.94 27.28 -3.72
C LEU A 199 18.42 26.89 -3.75
N LEU A 200 18.73 25.65 -4.14
CA LEU A 200 20.10 25.14 -4.17
C LEU A 200 20.85 25.62 -5.42
N SER A 201 22.16 25.84 -5.26
CA SER A 201 23.08 26.04 -6.36
C SER A 201 23.31 24.76 -7.15
N ASP A 202 23.77 24.89 -8.40
CA ASP A 202 24.06 23.74 -9.26
C ASP A 202 25.05 22.78 -8.61
N GLY A 203 24.70 21.49 -8.63
CA GLY A 203 25.50 20.44 -8.04
C GLY A 203 24.73 19.14 -7.78
N PRO A 204 25.42 18.12 -7.25
CA PRO A 204 24.81 16.79 -7.03
C PRO A 204 23.59 16.81 -6.12
N LEU A 205 23.58 17.69 -5.11
CA LEU A 205 22.46 17.81 -4.18
C LEU A 205 21.22 18.37 -4.86
N ARG A 206 21.37 19.41 -5.70
CA ARG A 206 20.27 19.95 -6.49
C ARG A 206 19.68 18.88 -7.40
N GLN A 207 20.54 18.09 -8.05
CA GLN A 207 20.11 16.99 -8.90
C GLN A 207 19.38 15.90 -8.11
N ALA A 208 19.85 15.54 -6.93
CA ALA A 208 19.15 14.58 -6.06
C ALA A 208 17.76 15.08 -5.65
N MET A 209 17.61 16.38 -5.35
CA MET A 209 16.31 16.99 -5.05
C MET A 209 15.37 16.95 -6.26
N LEU A 210 15.89 17.13 -7.48
CA LEU A 210 15.12 16.99 -8.72
C LEU A 210 14.56 15.56 -8.86
N TYR A 211 15.39 14.56 -8.62
CA TYR A 211 14.95 13.17 -8.73
C TYR A 211 13.88 12.83 -7.69
N LEU A 212 14.03 13.27 -6.45
CA LEU A 212 13.02 13.09 -5.41
C LEU A 212 11.70 13.81 -5.74
N ALA A 213 11.78 15.05 -6.22
CA ALA A 213 10.61 15.82 -6.65
C ALA A 213 9.87 15.10 -7.78
N THR A 214 10.60 14.72 -8.83
CA THR A 214 10.02 14.07 -10.03
C THR A 214 9.41 12.71 -9.67
N THR A 215 10.10 11.91 -8.85
CA THR A 215 9.60 10.60 -8.38
C THR A 215 8.27 10.76 -7.65
N GLY A 216 8.17 11.69 -6.72
CA GLY A 216 6.94 11.91 -5.95
C GLY A 216 5.81 12.46 -6.82
N TRP A 217 6.03 13.54 -7.56
CA TRP A 217 4.97 14.13 -8.38
C TRP A 217 4.47 13.21 -9.50
N VAL A 218 5.35 12.48 -10.18
CA VAL A 218 4.96 11.67 -11.34
C VAL A 218 4.45 10.30 -10.88
N LEU A 219 5.28 9.53 -10.14
CA LEU A 219 4.92 8.15 -9.85
C LEU A 219 3.83 8.02 -8.79
N SER A 220 3.81 8.90 -7.76
CA SER A 220 2.77 8.82 -6.75
C SER A 220 1.41 9.20 -7.30
N LEU A 221 1.32 10.25 -8.12
CA LEU A 221 0.05 10.63 -8.72
C LEU A 221 -0.39 9.66 -9.80
N ALA A 222 0.53 9.19 -10.65
CA ALA A 222 0.18 8.32 -11.77
C ALA A 222 -0.15 6.89 -11.33
N LEU A 223 0.60 6.31 -10.37
CA LEU A 223 0.45 4.92 -9.97
C LEU A 223 -0.26 4.77 -8.63
N ASN A 224 0.25 5.42 -7.57
CA ASN A 224 -0.29 5.19 -6.23
C ASN A 224 -1.67 5.81 -6.01
N ALA A 225 -1.96 6.97 -6.61
CA ALA A 225 -3.27 7.62 -6.50
C ALA A 225 -4.33 7.01 -7.44
N SER A 226 -3.94 6.09 -8.33
CA SER A 226 -4.87 5.44 -9.26
C SER A 226 -5.83 4.51 -8.51
N PRO A 227 -7.15 4.67 -8.64
CA PRO A 227 -8.13 3.78 -8.03
C PRO A 227 -8.31 2.46 -8.79
N PHE A 228 -7.73 2.33 -9.98
CA PHE A 228 -7.92 1.16 -10.86
C PHE A 228 -6.96 0.01 -10.55
N MET A 229 -5.84 0.29 -9.91
CA MET A 229 -4.86 -0.70 -9.49
C MET A 229 -4.91 -0.84 -7.97
N ARG A 230 -4.60 -2.04 -7.44
CA ARG A 230 -4.59 -2.31 -5.97
C ARG A 230 -3.38 -1.66 -5.28
N PHE A 231 -3.20 -0.36 -5.52
CA PHE A 231 -2.32 0.53 -4.78
C PHE A 231 -3.13 1.37 -3.79
N ASP A 232 -2.50 2.32 -3.13
CA ASP A 232 -3.15 3.14 -2.11
C ASP A 232 -4.41 3.84 -2.61
N GLY A 233 -4.42 4.36 -3.83
CA GLY A 233 -5.58 5.02 -4.43
C GLY A 233 -6.83 4.13 -4.47
N TYR A 234 -6.66 2.83 -4.67
CA TYR A 234 -7.74 1.87 -4.58
C TYR A 234 -8.29 1.77 -3.15
N PHE A 235 -7.41 1.65 -2.14
CA PHE A 235 -7.83 1.56 -0.75
C PHE A 235 -8.46 2.87 -0.27
N ILE A 236 -7.90 4.02 -0.70
CA ILE A 236 -8.49 5.35 -0.46
C ILE A 236 -9.90 5.42 -1.04
N ALA A 237 -10.10 5.02 -2.29
CA ALA A 237 -11.40 5.01 -2.94
C ALA A 237 -12.39 4.05 -2.24
N SER A 238 -11.93 2.86 -1.87
CA SER A 238 -12.73 1.86 -1.13
C SER A 238 -13.17 2.38 0.25
N ASP A 239 -12.25 2.99 1.00
CA ASP A 239 -12.54 3.55 2.33
C ASP A 239 -13.40 4.82 2.25
N LEU A 240 -13.21 5.66 1.23
CA LEU A 240 -14.00 6.88 1.00
C LEU A 240 -15.45 6.57 0.63
N LEU A 241 -15.65 5.55 -0.20
CA LEU A 241 -16.97 5.09 -0.62
C LEU A 241 -17.62 4.14 0.39
N ASP A 242 -16.88 3.72 1.44
CA ASP A 242 -17.26 2.67 2.39
C ASP A 242 -17.72 1.38 1.69
N PHE A 243 -17.00 1.01 0.62
CA PHE A 243 -17.35 -0.09 -0.26
C PHE A 243 -16.23 -1.15 -0.25
N PRO A 244 -16.32 -2.17 0.62
CA PRO A 244 -15.30 -3.20 0.73
C PRO A 244 -15.26 -4.07 -0.54
N ASN A 245 -14.06 -4.56 -0.89
CA ASN A 245 -13.83 -5.42 -2.06
C ASN A 245 -14.29 -4.82 -3.40
N LEU A 246 -14.15 -3.49 -3.54
CA LEU A 246 -14.59 -2.72 -4.71
C LEU A 246 -14.18 -3.38 -6.04
N HIS A 247 -12.94 -3.89 -6.16
CA HIS A 247 -12.42 -4.50 -7.38
C HIS A 247 -13.13 -5.82 -7.74
N GLU A 248 -13.40 -6.67 -6.76
CA GLU A 248 -14.03 -7.98 -6.98
C GLU A 248 -15.52 -7.79 -7.34
N ARG A 249 -16.18 -6.91 -6.61
CA ARG A 249 -17.61 -6.59 -6.82
C ARG A 249 -17.83 -5.88 -8.15
N SER A 250 -17.06 -4.83 -8.45
CA SER A 250 -17.15 -4.14 -9.74
C SER A 250 -16.81 -5.06 -10.92
N GLY A 251 -15.81 -5.93 -10.75
CA GLY A 251 -15.45 -6.94 -11.73
C GLY A 251 -16.55 -7.99 -11.95
N ALA A 252 -17.26 -8.41 -10.90
CA ALA A 252 -18.39 -9.32 -11.01
C ALA A 252 -19.56 -8.67 -11.79
N ILE A 253 -19.89 -7.42 -11.43
CA ILE A 253 -20.95 -6.64 -12.10
C ILE A 253 -20.58 -6.41 -13.58
N ALA A 254 -19.34 -5.99 -13.85
CA ALA A 254 -18.86 -5.75 -15.21
C ALA A 254 -18.92 -7.03 -16.08
N ARG A 255 -18.49 -8.18 -15.53
CA ARG A 255 -18.57 -9.47 -16.22
C ARG A 255 -20.01 -9.89 -16.51
N ALA A 256 -20.90 -9.75 -15.53
CA ALA A 256 -22.31 -10.07 -15.72
C ALA A 256 -22.96 -9.16 -16.78
N TRP A 257 -22.66 -7.85 -16.76
CA TRP A 257 -23.12 -6.90 -17.76
C TRP A 257 -22.58 -7.24 -19.17
N LEU A 258 -21.29 -7.56 -19.27
CA LEU A 258 -20.65 -7.90 -20.55
C LEU A 258 -21.25 -9.18 -21.15
N ARG A 259 -21.45 -10.23 -20.32
CA ARG A 259 -22.07 -11.50 -20.75
C ARG A 259 -23.50 -11.30 -21.21
N ARG A 260 -24.30 -10.47 -20.52
CA ARG A 260 -25.64 -10.11 -20.94
C ARG A 260 -25.65 -9.40 -22.30
N LYS A 261 -24.73 -8.42 -22.46
CA LYS A 261 -24.69 -7.59 -23.67
C LYS A 261 -24.11 -8.29 -24.89
N LEU A 262 -23.07 -9.10 -24.72
CA LEU A 262 -22.38 -9.78 -25.83
C LEU A 262 -22.94 -11.18 -26.13
N LEU A 263 -23.33 -11.92 -25.10
CA LEU A 263 -23.74 -13.32 -25.22
C LEU A 263 -25.26 -13.52 -25.06
N GLY A 264 -25.99 -12.49 -24.70
CA GLY A 264 -27.43 -12.58 -24.47
C GLY A 264 -27.83 -13.42 -23.25
N TRP A 265 -26.88 -13.73 -22.35
CA TRP A 265 -27.14 -14.56 -21.18
C TRP A 265 -28.01 -13.82 -20.15
N LYS A 266 -29.06 -14.48 -19.66
CA LYS A 266 -29.96 -13.96 -18.63
C LYS A 266 -29.40 -14.36 -17.24
N GLU A 267 -28.20 -13.89 -16.88
CA GLU A 267 -27.70 -14.04 -15.52
C GLU A 267 -28.34 -13.00 -14.59
N PRO A 268 -28.74 -13.38 -13.36
CA PRO A 268 -29.15 -12.40 -12.35
C PRO A 268 -28.00 -11.49 -11.99
N ASP A 269 -28.31 -10.30 -11.47
CA ASP A 269 -27.27 -9.40 -10.97
C ASP A 269 -26.55 -10.06 -9.79
N PRO A 270 -25.20 -10.04 -9.77
CA PRO A 270 -24.41 -10.67 -8.70
C PRO A 270 -24.65 -10.01 -7.33
N GLU A 271 -25.22 -8.80 -7.31
CA GLU A 271 -25.65 -8.10 -6.12
C GLU A 271 -26.98 -7.38 -6.37
N PRO A 272 -27.90 -7.39 -5.38
CA PRO A 272 -29.10 -6.58 -5.50
C PRO A 272 -28.69 -5.10 -5.53
N VAL A 273 -29.04 -4.41 -6.61
CA VAL A 273 -28.90 -2.96 -6.71
C VAL A 273 -30.00 -2.37 -5.82
N THR A 274 -29.64 -1.98 -4.59
CA THR A 274 -30.52 -1.25 -3.69
C THR A 274 -30.40 0.24 -3.93
#